data_81db0611b78626581ebde6a11e5d2618
#
_entry.id   81db0611b78626581ebde6a11e5d2618
#
_cell.length_a   1.000
_cell.length_b   1.000
_cell.length_c   1.000
_cell.angle_alpha   90.00
_cell.angle_beta   90.00
_cell.angle_gamma   90.00
#
_symmetry.space_group_name_H-M   'P 1'
#
loop_
_entity.id
_entity.type
_entity.pdbx_description
1 polymer ?
#
loop_
_entity_poly.entity_id
_entity_poly.type
_entity_poly.pdbx_seq_one_letter_code
_entity_poly.pdbx_strand_id
1 'polypeptide(L)'
;MDKKELYQYVGSMQQMAYFRKVTCEEGRSTGLRMFDVKNECLQYQVMCDKCLDVAGLTYKGINMNFLSKPGLQGRNHYDTFREEPLMLLYHINLGYPFLTPATKLYIPTKKVAPRDEASAGHEADYDHMDRPKKNEPEYVFIHDIKKTKDKRTWVLAVNPDLKLGLKIEYSTKNFPYFMEWKSTAAGDYVIGLEPSNSSVYGRGLHEKNGDLHMLKPFEKERNELIFTVLDGEEEIRAELEKFNRINCEAVIRL
;
A
#
# COMPACT_ATOMS: atom_id res chain seq x y z
N MET A 1 17.25 -7.26 25.86
CA MET A 1 16.57 -7.60 27.15
C MET A 1 15.71 -8.84 26.87
N ASP A 2 15.83 -9.89 27.66
CA ASP A 2 14.97 -11.05 27.49
C ASP A 2 13.54 -10.78 28.03
N LYS A 3 12.58 -11.65 27.71
CA LYS A 3 11.19 -11.46 28.11
C LYS A 3 11.00 -11.49 29.63
N LYS A 4 11.78 -12.28 30.35
CA LYS A 4 11.68 -12.39 31.81
C LYS A 4 12.23 -11.13 32.49
N GLU A 5 13.31 -10.58 31.96
CA GLU A 5 13.89 -9.33 32.41
C GLU A 5 12.92 -8.17 32.16
N LEU A 6 12.30 -8.13 30.98
CA LEU A 6 11.33 -7.09 30.61
C LEU A 6 10.12 -7.06 31.56
N TYR A 7 9.61 -8.21 32.01
CA TYR A 7 8.52 -8.28 32.98
C TYR A 7 8.81 -7.63 34.34
N GLN A 8 10.08 -7.33 34.64
CA GLN A 8 10.42 -6.62 35.87
C GLN A 8 10.20 -5.10 35.75
N TYR A 9 10.10 -4.58 34.53
CA TYR A 9 9.96 -3.16 34.25
C TYR A 9 8.57 -2.76 33.78
N VAL A 10 7.75 -3.69 33.31
CA VAL A 10 6.43 -3.39 32.75
C VAL A 10 5.32 -4.00 33.58
N GLY A 11 4.29 -3.23 33.90
CA GLY A 11 3.09 -3.72 34.57
C GLY A 11 2.21 -4.55 33.63
N SER A 12 2.29 -4.31 32.33
CA SER A 12 1.63 -5.09 31.28
C SER A 12 2.50 -5.12 30.03
N MET A 13 2.58 -6.28 29.38
CA MET A 13 3.25 -6.42 28.08
C MET A 13 2.63 -5.55 27.00
N GLN A 14 1.40 -5.08 27.15
CA GLN A 14 0.78 -4.11 26.25
C GLN A 14 1.49 -2.74 26.22
N GLN A 15 2.33 -2.45 27.21
CA GLN A 15 3.21 -1.28 27.13
C GLN A 15 4.23 -1.41 25.99
N MET A 16 4.64 -2.63 25.67
CA MET A 16 5.65 -2.93 24.64
C MET A 16 5.02 -3.35 23.32
N ALA A 17 4.07 -4.29 23.36
CA ALA A 17 3.42 -4.82 22.17
C ALA A 17 1.97 -5.19 22.47
N TYR A 18 1.10 -4.96 21.49
CA TYR A 18 -0.31 -5.39 21.58
C TYR A 18 -0.93 -5.64 20.22
N PHE A 19 -1.96 -6.45 20.23
CA PHE A 19 -2.93 -6.60 19.16
C PHE A 19 -4.31 -6.46 19.81
N ARG A 20 -5.06 -5.44 19.43
CA ARG A 20 -6.37 -5.17 20.00
C ARG A 20 -7.35 -4.68 18.95
N LYS A 21 -8.62 -5.06 19.12
CA LYS A 21 -9.71 -4.50 18.33
C LYS A 21 -10.23 -3.25 19.02
N VAL A 22 -10.41 -2.20 18.25
CA VAL A 22 -10.96 -0.92 18.70
C VAL A 22 -12.13 -0.52 17.81
N THR A 23 -13.03 0.29 18.34
CA THR A 23 -14.14 0.88 17.58
C THR A 23 -14.08 2.38 17.74
N CYS A 24 -14.19 3.13 16.64
CA CYS A 24 -14.30 4.58 16.69
C CYS A 24 -15.74 4.96 17.11
N GLU A 25 -15.86 5.86 18.06
CA GLU A 25 -17.18 6.24 18.61
C GLU A 25 -17.60 7.67 18.21
N GLU A 26 -16.70 8.45 17.64
CA GLU A 26 -16.94 9.86 17.34
C GLU A 26 -16.76 10.23 15.87
N GLY A 27 -17.46 11.29 15.46
CA GLY A 27 -17.29 11.91 14.15
C GLY A 27 -17.64 11.01 12.98
N ARG A 28 -16.99 11.25 11.85
CA ARG A 28 -17.23 10.50 10.60
C ARG A 28 -16.79 9.04 10.67
N SER A 29 -15.93 8.71 11.61
CA SER A 29 -15.44 7.35 11.82
C SER A 29 -16.32 6.50 12.73
N THR A 30 -17.42 7.04 13.26
CA THR A 30 -18.31 6.32 14.18
C THR A 30 -18.69 4.95 13.67
N GLY A 31 -18.52 3.94 14.52
CA GLY A 31 -18.80 2.54 14.24
C GLY A 31 -17.70 1.81 13.45
N LEU A 32 -16.68 2.50 12.96
CA LEU A 32 -15.56 1.88 12.29
C LEU A 32 -14.76 1.00 13.25
N ARG A 33 -14.65 -0.28 12.94
CA ARG A 33 -13.85 -1.23 13.70
C ARG A 33 -12.47 -1.37 13.09
N MET A 34 -11.45 -1.36 13.94
CA MET A 34 -10.06 -1.47 13.51
C MET A 34 -9.30 -2.47 14.38
N PHE A 35 -8.27 -3.08 13.81
CA PHE A 35 -7.18 -3.65 14.60
C PHE A 35 -6.10 -2.59 14.78
N ASP A 36 -5.76 -2.31 16.04
CA ASP A 36 -4.64 -1.47 16.43
C ASP A 36 -3.53 -2.39 16.94
N VAL A 37 -2.40 -2.35 16.25
CA VAL A 37 -1.29 -3.28 16.46
C VAL A 37 -0.02 -2.48 16.71
N LYS A 38 0.71 -2.87 17.72
CA LYS A 38 2.00 -2.26 18.06
C LYS A 38 3.01 -3.34 18.48
N ASN A 39 4.23 -3.16 18.05
CA ASN A 39 5.42 -3.76 18.66
C ASN A 39 6.45 -2.64 18.96
N GLU A 40 7.66 -2.97 19.35
CA GLU A 40 8.68 -2.02 19.80
C GLU A 40 8.80 -0.76 18.92
N CYS A 41 8.85 -0.92 17.62
CA CYS A 41 9.09 0.18 16.68
C CYS A 41 7.91 0.47 15.76
N LEU A 42 7.13 -0.56 15.44
CA LEU A 42 6.06 -0.49 14.46
C LEU A 42 4.70 -0.35 15.15
N GLN A 43 3.89 0.60 14.70
CA GLN A 43 2.47 0.67 15.03
C GLN A 43 1.67 0.85 13.75
N TYR A 44 0.60 0.08 13.60
CA TYR A 44 -0.32 0.22 12.47
C TYR A 44 -1.76 -0.07 12.87
N GLN A 45 -2.67 0.50 12.10
CA GLN A 45 -4.10 0.32 12.25
C GLN A 45 -4.69 -0.11 10.92
N VAL A 46 -5.52 -1.16 10.94
CA VAL A 46 -6.24 -1.65 9.76
C VAL A 46 -7.74 -1.67 10.01
N MET A 47 -8.49 -1.21 9.03
CA MET A 47 -9.95 -1.09 9.11
C MET A 47 -10.61 -2.43 8.80
N CYS A 48 -11.22 -3.08 9.80
CA CYS A 48 -11.91 -4.36 9.63
C CYS A 48 -13.08 -4.29 8.65
N ASP A 49 -13.73 -3.13 8.60
CA ASP A 49 -14.98 -2.91 7.88
C ASP A 49 -14.75 -2.32 6.47
N LYS A 50 -13.48 -2.23 6.05
CA LYS A 50 -13.11 -1.62 4.78
C LYS A 50 -11.93 -2.37 4.15
N CYS A 51 -12.15 -3.62 3.82
CA CYS A 51 -11.19 -4.48 3.12
C CYS A 51 -9.79 -4.54 3.74
N LEU A 52 -9.68 -4.33 5.07
CA LEU A 52 -8.41 -4.22 5.81
C LEU A 52 -7.51 -3.06 5.33
N ASP A 53 -8.10 -1.97 4.83
CA ASP A 53 -7.34 -0.76 4.48
C ASP A 53 -6.51 -0.29 5.67
N VAL A 54 -5.29 0.15 5.39
CA VAL A 54 -4.37 0.68 6.40
C VAL A 54 -4.78 2.11 6.75
N ALA A 55 -5.28 2.30 7.97
CA ALA A 55 -5.69 3.59 8.51
C ALA A 55 -4.52 4.40 9.06
N GLY A 56 -3.50 3.73 9.53
CA GLY A 56 -2.28 4.35 10.08
C GLY A 56 -1.12 3.38 10.04
N LEU A 57 0.07 3.91 9.75
CA LEU A 57 1.32 3.18 9.78
C LEU A 57 2.42 4.11 10.28
N THR A 58 3.07 3.73 11.38
CA THR A 58 4.23 4.45 11.91
C THR A 58 5.36 3.49 12.25
N TYR A 59 6.58 3.93 12.01
CA TYR A 59 7.80 3.22 12.41
C TYR A 59 8.71 4.16 13.19
N LYS A 60 9.10 3.79 14.41
CA LYS A 60 9.89 4.64 15.33
C LYS A 60 9.27 6.04 15.51
N GLY A 61 7.93 6.13 15.50
CA GLY A 61 7.19 7.40 15.61
C GLY A 61 7.11 8.22 14.31
N ILE A 62 7.74 7.76 13.22
CA ILE A 62 7.66 8.41 11.91
C ILE A 62 6.41 7.90 11.19
N ASN A 63 5.52 8.83 10.80
CA ASN A 63 4.37 8.49 9.99
C ASN A 63 4.81 8.10 8.57
N MET A 64 4.27 6.99 8.06
CA MET A 64 4.61 6.44 6.75
C MET A 64 3.42 6.46 5.78
N ASN A 65 2.20 6.72 6.27
CA ASN A 65 1.01 6.78 5.42
C ASN A 65 0.45 8.20 5.29
N PHE A 66 -0.36 8.40 4.26
CA PHE A 66 -1.14 9.62 4.06
C PHE A 66 -2.58 9.40 4.54
N LEU A 67 -3.12 10.38 5.25
CA LEU A 67 -4.53 10.44 5.61
C LEU A 67 -5.16 11.64 4.90
N SER A 68 -6.19 11.39 4.09
CA SER A 68 -6.91 12.43 3.36
C SER A 68 -7.63 13.42 4.28
N LYS A 69 -7.93 14.63 3.80
CA LYS A 69 -8.60 15.71 4.57
C LYS A 69 -9.90 15.28 5.28
N PRO A 70 -10.75 14.42 4.70
CA PRO A 70 -11.95 13.93 5.40
C PRO A 70 -11.65 13.03 6.60
N GLY A 71 -10.44 12.47 6.69
CA GLY A 71 -10.08 11.49 7.72
C GLY A 71 -10.74 10.13 7.53
N LEU A 72 -10.76 9.34 8.59
CA LEU A 72 -11.37 8.02 8.58
C LEU A 72 -12.90 8.11 8.53
N GLN A 73 -13.52 7.24 7.74
CA GLN A 73 -14.97 7.18 7.60
C GLN A 73 -15.46 5.75 7.84
N GLY A 74 -16.52 5.62 8.65
CA GLY A 74 -17.20 4.36 8.90
C GLY A 74 -18.01 3.91 7.68
N ARG A 75 -18.25 2.61 7.59
CA ARG A 75 -19.14 1.99 6.60
C ARG A 75 -20.20 1.18 7.31
N ASN A 76 -21.40 1.16 6.70
CA ASN A 76 -22.44 0.22 7.10
C ASN A 76 -22.10 -1.15 6.50
N HIS A 77 -22.27 -2.20 7.28
CA HIS A 77 -22.22 -3.57 6.78
C HIS A 77 -23.55 -3.96 6.17
N TYR A 78 -23.50 -4.67 5.07
CA TYR A 78 -24.61 -5.49 4.63
C TYR A 78 -24.07 -6.76 3.96
N ASP A 79 -24.74 -7.88 4.24
CA ASP A 79 -24.50 -9.14 3.58
C ASP A 79 -25.54 -9.34 2.49
N THR A 80 -25.15 -9.96 1.37
CA THR A 80 -26.07 -10.26 0.28
C THR A 80 -26.21 -11.77 0.11
N PHE A 81 -27.40 -12.21 -0.35
CA PHE A 81 -27.67 -13.59 -0.76
C PHE A 81 -27.46 -13.77 -2.26
N ARG A 82 -26.75 -12.84 -2.90
CA ARG A 82 -26.48 -12.84 -4.34
C ARG A 82 -24.99 -12.99 -4.57
N GLU A 83 -24.64 -13.46 -5.74
CA GLU A 83 -23.28 -13.35 -6.25
C GLU A 83 -22.98 -11.89 -6.54
N GLU A 84 -21.89 -11.38 -5.99
CA GLU A 84 -21.52 -9.97 -6.08
C GLU A 84 -20.11 -9.80 -6.65
N PRO A 85 -19.86 -8.74 -7.42
CA PRO A 85 -18.52 -8.47 -7.89
C PRO A 85 -17.61 -8.03 -6.74
N LEU A 86 -16.45 -8.67 -6.66
CA LEU A 86 -15.39 -8.29 -5.74
C LEU A 86 -14.34 -7.49 -6.51
N MET A 87 -14.35 -6.19 -6.37
CA MET A 87 -13.32 -5.31 -6.90
C MET A 87 -12.51 -4.75 -5.72
N LEU A 88 -11.28 -5.23 -5.58
CA LEU A 88 -10.36 -4.86 -4.51
C LEU A 88 -9.21 -4.05 -5.09
N LEU A 89 -9.04 -2.85 -4.59
CA LEU A 89 -7.88 -2.03 -4.81
C LEU A 89 -7.34 -1.62 -3.43
N TYR A 90 -6.14 -2.07 -3.11
CA TYR A 90 -5.44 -1.61 -1.92
C TYR A 90 -4.76 -0.29 -2.24
N HIS A 91 -5.16 0.77 -1.57
CA HIS A 91 -4.65 2.12 -1.80
C HIS A 91 -3.70 2.50 -0.66
N ILE A 92 -2.42 2.14 -0.82
CA ILE A 92 -1.39 2.35 0.19
C ILE A 92 -0.77 3.74 -0.03
N ASN A 93 -1.18 4.69 0.78
CA ASN A 93 -0.77 6.09 0.67
C ASN A 93 0.45 6.36 1.54
N LEU A 94 1.56 6.72 0.90
CA LEU A 94 2.76 7.21 1.57
C LEU A 94 2.72 8.74 1.61
N GLY A 95 3.15 9.31 2.74
CA GLY A 95 3.15 10.75 2.98
C GLY A 95 4.37 11.22 3.78
N TYR A 96 4.44 12.55 3.97
CA TYR A 96 5.48 13.16 4.79
C TYR A 96 5.40 12.66 6.26
N PRO A 97 6.55 12.45 6.96
CA PRO A 97 7.93 12.76 6.57
C PRO A 97 8.65 11.66 5.78
N PHE A 98 8.06 10.48 5.60
CA PHE A 98 8.69 9.42 4.82
C PHE A 98 8.76 9.77 3.32
N LEU A 99 7.70 10.36 2.77
CA LEU A 99 7.65 10.82 1.39
C LEU A 99 8.23 12.24 1.27
N THR A 100 9.30 12.37 0.51
CA THR A 100 9.98 13.63 0.19
C THR A 100 10.51 13.59 -1.25
N PRO A 101 11.03 14.67 -1.82
CA PRO A 101 11.71 14.62 -3.12
C PRO A 101 12.92 13.70 -3.18
N ALA A 102 13.50 13.31 -2.04
CA ALA A 102 14.58 12.32 -1.98
C ALA A 102 14.08 10.88 -2.12
N THR A 103 12.79 10.63 -1.86
CA THR A 103 12.19 9.29 -1.92
C THR A 103 12.21 8.76 -3.34
N LYS A 104 12.67 7.51 -3.50
CA LYS A 104 12.71 6.77 -4.76
C LYS A 104 11.78 5.56 -4.69
N LEU A 105 11.11 5.29 -5.81
CA LEU A 105 10.26 4.13 -5.98
C LEU A 105 10.95 3.09 -6.87
N TYR A 106 10.78 1.84 -6.52
CA TYR A 106 11.28 0.69 -7.26
C TYR A 106 10.10 -0.23 -7.54
N ILE A 107 9.56 -0.12 -8.75
CA ILE A 107 8.41 -0.88 -9.22
C ILE A 107 8.89 -1.81 -10.34
N PRO A 108 8.72 -3.13 -10.22
CA PRO A 108 9.23 -4.08 -11.21
C PRO A 108 8.33 -4.08 -12.47
N THR A 109 8.31 -2.98 -13.16
CA THR A 109 7.47 -2.77 -14.35
C THR A 109 8.18 -3.14 -15.65
N LYS A 110 7.44 -3.67 -16.63
CA LYS A 110 7.87 -3.82 -18.03
C LYS A 110 7.50 -2.60 -18.85
N LYS A 111 6.32 -2.04 -18.53
CA LYS A 111 5.75 -0.88 -19.23
C LYS A 111 4.94 -0.06 -18.26
N VAL A 112 5.04 1.24 -18.37
CA VAL A 112 4.19 2.22 -17.70
C VAL A 112 3.28 2.86 -18.75
N ALA A 113 2.02 3.04 -18.42
CA ALA A 113 1.05 3.73 -19.25
C ALA A 113 0.30 4.77 -18.41
N PRO A 114 0.00 5.95 -18.98
CA PRO A 114 -0.83 6.93 -18.29
C PRO A 114 -2.29 6.46 -18.26
N ARG A 115 -3.02 6.80 -17.20
CA ARG A 115 -4.48 6.54 -17.14
C ARG A 115 -5.27 7.50 -18.04
N ASP A 116 -4.82 8.73 -18.13
CA ASP A 116 -5.53 9.85 -18.75
C ASP A 116 -4.58 10.88 -19.37
N GLU A 117 -5.15 11.92 -19.98
CA GLU A 117 -4.38 12.98 -20.64
C GLU A 117 -3.51 13.80 -19.66
N ALA A 118 -3.94 13.97 -18.39
CA ALA A 118 -3.15 14.67 -17.38
C ALA A 118 -1.86 13.92 -17.04
N SER A 119 -1.90 12.59 -17.09
CA SER A 119 -0.76 11.71 -16.80
C SER A 119 0.12 11.47 -18.04
N ALA A 120 -0.37 11.79 -19.25
CA ALA A 120 0.34 11.52 -20.49
C ALA A 120 1.60 12.41 -20.61
N GLY A 121 2.73 11.80 -20.97
CA GLY A 121 4.04 12.46 -21.08
C GLY A 121 4.82 12.50 -19.76
N HIS A 122 4.24 12.03 -18.65
CA HIS A 122 4.88 11.94 -17.33
C HIS A 122 5.26 10.50 -16.93
N GLU A 123 5.17 9.55 -17.86
CA GLU A 123 5.42 8.13 -17.58
C GLU A 123 6.87 7.84 -17.16
N ALA A 124 7.81 8.71 -17.52
CA ALA A 124 9.21 8.58 -17.12
C ALA A 124 9.45 9.04 -15.66
N ASP A 125 8.49 9.77 -15.09
CA ASP A 125 8.63 10.39 -13.77
C ASP A 125 8.02 9.55 -12.65
N TYR A 126 7.57 8.33 -12.94
CA TYR A 126 6.87 7.47 -11.97
C TYR A 126 7.73 7.11 -10.75
N ASP A 127 9.04 7.03 -10.87
CA ASP A 127 9.95 6.48 -9.86
C ASP A 127 10.44 7.48 -8.82
N HIS A 128 10.01 8.73 -8.89
CA HIS A 128 10.42 9.78 -7.96
C HIS A 128 9.35 10.83 -7.71
N MET A 129 9.55 11.65 -6.70
CA MET A 129 8.69 12.76 -6.33
C MET A 129 9.37 14.10 -6.61
N ASP A 130 8.69 15.01 -7.28
CA ASP A 130 9.09 16.41 -7.36
C ASP A 130 8.85 17.15 -6.04
N ARG A 131 9.39 18.36 -5.92
CA ARG A 131 9.02 19.26 -4.82
C ARG A 131 7.54 19.65 -4.93
N PRO A 132 6.86 19.91 -3.79
CA PRO A 132 5.47 20.37 -3.82
C PRO A 132 5.29 21.60 -4.70
N LYS A 133 4.32 21.57 -5.60
CA LYS A 133 3.97 22.64 -6.53
C LYS A 133 2.55 23.12 -6.29
N LYS A 134 2.30 24.42 -6.50
CA LYS A 134 0.96 24.97 -6.37
C LYS A 134 0.10 24.57 -7.58
N ASN A 135 -1.09 24.07 -7.33
CA ASN A 135 -2.06 23.67 -8.36
C ASN A 135 -1.55 22.58 -9.33
N GLU A 136 -0.62 21.74 -8.89
CA GLU A 136 -0.17 20.60 -9.70
C GLU A 136 -1.30 19.59 -9.82
N PRO A 137 -1.59 19.04 -11.00
CA PRO A 137 -2.56 17.97 -11.17
C PRO A 137 -2.05 16.67 -10.54
N GLU A 138 -2.95 15.75 -10.29
CA GLU A 138 -2.60 14.37 -9.95
C GLU A 138 -2.24 13.58 -11.21
N TYR A 139 -1.35 12.61 -11.06
CA TYR A 139 -0.96 11.67 -12.11
C TYR A 139 -1.30 10.26 -11.70
N VAL A 140 -1.78 9.44 -12.64
CA VAL A 140 -2.03 8.02 -12.40
C VAL A 140 -1.37 7.19 -13.49
N PHE A 141 -0.53 6.26 -13.05
CA PHE A 141 0.20 5.36 -13.92
C PHE A 141 -0.28 3.93 -13.74
N ILE A 142 -0.39 3.21 -14.84
CA ILE A 142 -0.75 1.79 -14.90
C ILE A 142 0.51 1.01 -15.26
N HIS A 143 0.90 0.08 -14.40
CA HIS A 143 2.11 -0.70 -14.55
C HIS A 143 1.84 -2.11 -15.05
N ASP A 144 2.47 -2.51 -16.13
CA ASP A 144 2.59 -3.93 -16.48
C ASP A 144 3.69 -4.55 -15.63
N ILE A 145 3.31 -5.14 -14.51
CA ILE A 145 4.24 -5.67 -13.52
C ILE A 145 4.92 -6.94 -14.02
N LYS A 146 6.22 -7.04 -13.83
CA LYS A 146 6.99 -8.27 -14.02
C LYS A 146 6.54 -9.33 -13.02
N LYS A 147 6.11 -10.48 -13.52
CA LYS A 147 5.62 -11.60 -12.70
C LYS A 147 6.77 -12.59 -12.50
N THR A 148 6.98 -12.98 -11.26
CA THR A 148 7.93 -14.06 -10.91
C THR A 148 7.30 -15.44 -11.13
N LYS A 149 8.10 -16.50 -11.11
CA LYS A 149 7.61 -17.87 -11.32
C LYS A 149 6.62 -18.32 -10.23
N ASP A 150 6.79 -17.86 -9.02
CA ASP A 150 5.91 -18.12 -7.87
C ASP A 150 4.68 -17.20 -7.82
N LYS A 151 4.49 -16.37 -8.85
CA LYS A 151 3.41 -15.39 -8.95
C LYS A 151 3.36 -14.39 -7.78
N ARG A 152 4.50 -14.09 -7.21
CA ARG A 152 4.67 -13.00 -6.24
C ARG A 152 5.44 -11.85 -6.88
N THR A 153 5.24 -10.67 -6.34
CA THR A 153 6.00 -9.47 -6.70
C THR A 153 6.09 -8.55 -5.49
N TRP A 154 6.92 -7.54 -5.57
CA TRP A 154 6.96 -6.47 -4.56
C TRP A 154 7.36 -5.14 -5.18
N VAL A 155 6.98 -4.09 -4.50
CA VAL A 155 7.38 -2.72 -4.79
C VAL A 155 8.10 -2.16 -3.56
N LEU A 156 9.01 -1.20 -3.79
CA LEU A 156 9.79 -0.56 -2.73
C LEU A 156 9.65 0.96 -2.85
N ALA A 157 9.49 1.62 -1.71
CA ALA A 157 9.73 3.04 -1.55
C ALA A 157 10.90 3.23 -0.60
N VAL A 158 11.89 4.04 -0.97
CA VAL A 158 13.11 4.26 -0.17
C VAL A 158 13.34 5.75 0.01
N ASN A 159 13.42 6.21 1.26
CA ASN A 159 13.89 7.54 1.60
C ASN A 159 15.34 7.44 2.10
N PRO A 160 16.34 7.86 1.32
CA PRO A 160 17.75 7.76 1.69
C PRO A 160 18.13 8.69 2.84
N ASP A 161 17.47 9.84 2.98
CA ASP A 161 17.78 10.82 4.05
C ASP A 161 17.38 10.26 5.42
N LEU A 162 16.31 9.51 5.48
CA LEU A 162 15.86 8.81 6.69
C LEU A 162 16.50 7.43 6.86
N LYS A 163 17.19 6.92 5.83
CA LYS A 163 17.71 5.55 5.75
C LYS A 163 16.61 4.51 6.00
N LEU A 164 15.41 4.78 5.49
CA LEU A 164 14.23 3.94 5.64
C LEU A 164 13.70 3.52 4.28
N GLY A 165 13.21 2.28 4.21
CA GLY A 165 12.49 1.76 3.08
C GLY A 165 11.19 1.07 3.51
N LEU A 166 10.21 1.05 2.62
CA LEU A 166 8.99 0.26 2.76
C LEU A 166 8.86 -0.67 1.57
N LYS A 167 8.85 -1.96 1.83
CA LYS A 167 8.58 -3.02 0.84
C LYS A 167 7.15 -3.51 1.00
N ILE A 168 6.44 -3.65 -0.11
CA ILE A 168 5.09 -4.19 -0.18
C ILE A 168 5.12 -5.40 -1.11
N GLU A 169 4.89 -6.60 -0.56
CA GLU A 169 4.83 -7.87 -1.31
C GLU A 169 3.39 -8.32 -1.44
N TYR A 170 3.04 -8.85 -2.61
CA TYR A 170 1.71 -9.38 -2.87
C TYR A 170 1.72 -10.47 -3.95
N SER A 171 0.59 -11.19 -4.07
CA SER A 171 0.39 -12.21 -5.10
C SER A 171 -0.15 -11.59 -6.39
N THR A 172 0.58 -11.75 -7.50
CA THR A 172 0.08 -11.33 -8.84
C THR A 172 -1.01 -12.24 -9.40
N LYS A 173 -1.31 -13.37 -8.72
CA LYS A 173 -2.48 -14.19 -9.03
C LYS A 173 -3.75 -13.49 -8.55
N ASN A 174 -3.72 -12.94 -7.34
CA ASN A 174 -4.88 -12.30 -6.72
C ASN A 174 -4.99 -10.83 -7.14
N PHE A 175 -3.83 -10.17 -7.33
CA PHE A 175 -3.72 -8.76 -7.71
C PHE A 175 -2.91 -8.62 -9.00
N PRO A 176 -3.51 -8.94 -10.16
CA PRO A 176 -2.82 -8.88 -11.45
C PRO A 176 -2.55 -7.45 -11.96
N TYR A 177 -3.22 -6.46 -11.38
CA TYR A 177 -3.09 -5.04 -11.72
C TYR A 177 -2.28 -4.31 -10.65
N PHE A 178 -1.55 -3.29 -11.08
CA PHE A 178 -0.87 -2.36 -10.20
C PHE A 178 -0.97 -0.95 -10.78
N MET A 179 -1.49 -0.04 -9.97
CA MET A 179 -1.55 1.37 -10.29
C MET A 179 -0.72 2.16 -9.30
N GLU A 180 -0.24 3.29 -9.74
CA GLU A 180 0.40 4.31 -8.95
C GLU A 180 -0.38 5.61 -9.12
N TRP A 181 -0.85 6.15 -8.01
CA TRP A 181 -1.45 7.47 -7.95
C TRP A 181 -0.48 8.43 -7.28
N LYS A 182 -0.19 9.55 -7.92
CA LYS A 182 0.81 10.49 -7.47
C LYS A 182 0.26 11.91 -7.46
N SER A 183 0.39 12.61 -6.33
CA SER A 183 0.12 14.02 -6.19
C SER A 183 1.33 14.73 -5.59
N THR A 184 1.83 15.74 -6.31
CA THR A 184 2.86 16.67 -5.82
C THR A 184 2.26 18.04 -5.55
N ALA A 185 0.93 18.16 -5.44
CA ALA A 185 0.28 19.39 -5.09
C ALA A 185 0.62 19.85 -3.67
N ALA A 186 0.84 21.16 -3.50
CA ALA A 186 1.11 21.72 -2.17
C ALA A 186 -0.13 21.55 -1.27
N GLY A 187 0.06 20.82 -0.16
CA GLY A 187 -1.00 20.44 0.79
C GLY A 187 -1.66 19.09 0.51
N ASP A 188 -1.35 18.44 -0.62
CA ASP A 188 -1.81 17.10 -0.97
C ASP A 188 -0.65 16.25 -1.51
N TYR A 189 0.49 16.30 -0.83
CA TYR A 189 1.73 15.62 -1.21
C TYR A 189 1.70 14.15 -0.79
N VAL A 190 1.43 13.28 -1.75
CA VAL A 190 1.16 11.87 -1.49
C VAL A 190 1.48 11.00 -2.69
N ILE A 191 1.79 9.73 -2.45
CA ILE A 191 1.83 8.69 -3.46
C ILE A 191 1.03 7.47 -3.01
N GLY A 192 0.17 6.95 -3.88
CA GLY A 192 -0.58 5.72 -3.71
C GLY A 192 0.08 4.57 -4.46
N LEU A 193 0.37 3.48 -3.75
CA LEU A 193 0.84 2.22 -4.33
C LEU A 193 -0.30 1.21 -4.27
N GLU A 194 -0.80 0.76 -5.43
CA GLU A 194 -2.14 0.23 -5.54
C GLU A 194 -2.19 -1.15 -6.22
N PRO A 195 -1.83 -2.25 -5.51
CA PRO A 195 -2.12 -3.59 -5.99
C PRO A 195 -3.62 -3.84 -6.02
N SER A 196 -4.15 -4.34 -7.14
CA SER A 196 -5.58 -4.51 -7.38
C SER A 196 -5.93 -5.79 -8.12
N ASN A 197 -7.15 -6.30 -7.89
CA ASN A 197 -7.71 -7.39 -8.68
C ASN A 197 -8.45 -6.91 -9.94
N SER A 198 -8.59 -5.60 -10.10
CA SER A 198 -9.27 -4.97 -11.24
C SER A 198 -8.55 -3.69 -11.67
N SER A 199 -8.79 -3.22 -12.87
CA SER A 199 -8.29 -1.92 -13.32
C SER A 199 -9.11 -0.76 -12.74
N VAL A 200 -8.61 0.46 -12.92
CA VAL A 200 -9.30 1.71 -12.52
C VAL A 200 -10.36 2.18 -13.50
N TYR A 201 -10.60 1.45 -14.58
CA TYR A 201 -11.59 1.82 -15.61
C TYR A 201 -13.03 1.38 -15.27
N GLY A 202 -13.22 0.78 -14.11
CA GLY A 202 -14.53 0.50 -13.56
C GLY A 202 -15.12 -0.85 -13.94
N ARG A 203 -16.21 -1.17 -13.25
CA ARG A 203 -16.92 -2.45 -13.33
C ARG A 203 -17.39 -2.79 -14.74
N GLY A 204 -17.96 -1.83 -15.45
CA GLY A 204 -18.53 -2.06 -16.78
C GLY A 204 -17.52 -2.53 -17.83
N LEU A 205 -16.24 -2.15 -17.71
CA LEU A 205 -15.18 -2.67 -18.57
C LEU A 205 -14.95 -4.14 -18.29
N HIS A 206 -14.84 -4.53 -17.01
CA HIS A 206 -14.60 -5.92 -16.61
C HIS A 206 -15.79 -6.84 -16.91
N GLU A 207 -17.02 -6.34 -16.80
CA GLU A 207 -18.23 -7.05 -17.25
C GLU A 207 -18.17 -7.33 -18.77
N LYS A 208 -17.84 -6.31 -19.56
CA LYS A 208 -17.70 -6.43 -21.02
C LYS A 208 -16.58 -7.38 -21.43
N ASN A 209 -15.48 -7.39 -20.71
CA ASN A 209 -14.34 -8.25 -20.98
C ASN A 209 -14.55 -9.69 -20.48
N GLY A 210 -15.54 -9.94 -19.60
CA GLY A 210 -15.78 -11.23 -18.98
C GLY A 210 -14.74 -11.62 -17.93
N ASP A 211 -14.01 -10.65 -17.38
CA ASP A 211 -12.96 -10.85 -16.37
C ASP A 211 -13.30 -10.24 -15.01
N LEU A 212 -14.58 -9.84 -14.80
CA LEU A 212 -15.06 -9.36 -13.52
C LEU A 212 -15.03 -10.51 -12.49
N HIS A 213 -14.27 -10.29 -11.41
CA HIS A 213 -14.21 -11.27 -10.34
C HIS A 213 -15.49 -11.27 -9.51
N MET A 214 -16.18 -12.42 -9.47
CA MET A 214 -17.44 -12.59 -8.76
C MET A 214 -17.22 -13.44 -7.50
N LEU A 215 -17.84 -13.03 -6.41
CA LEU A 215 -17.84 -13.74 -5.13
C LEU A 215 -19.25 -14.29 -4.88
N LYS A 216 -19.35 -15.57 -4.57
CA LYS A 216 -20.63 -16.23 -4.26
C LYS A 216 -21.12 -15.81 -2.86
N PRO A 217 -22.42 -15.94 -2.57
CA PRO A 217 -22.93 -15.69 -1.23
C PRO A 217 -22.13 -16.46 -0.17
N PHE A 218 -21.70 -15.75 0.88
CA PHE A 218 -20.91 -16.29 2.01
C PHE A 218 -19.54 -16.88 1.63
N GLU A 219 -19.13 -16.77 0.38
CA GLU A 219 -17.77 -17.15 -0.05
C GLU A 219 -16.73 -16.24 0.63
N LYS A 220 -15.58 -16.82 0.96
CA LYS A 220 -14.46 -16.12 1.58
C LYS A 220 -13.24 -16.22 0.68
N GLU A 221 -12.66 -15.11 0.37
CA GLU A 221 -11.37 -15.02 -0.30
C GLU A 221 -10.31 -14.53 0.70
N ARG A 222 -9.13 -15.15 0.65
CA ARG A 222 -7.98 -14.72 1.45
C ARG A 222 -6.97 -14.05 0.56
N ASN A 223 -6.70 -12.80 0.87
CA ASN A 223 -5.65 -12.01 0.24
C ASN A 223 -4.57 -11.68 1.25
N GLU A 224 -3.33 -11.56 0.80
CA GLU A 224 -2.18 -11.29 1.64
C GLU A 224 -1.30 -10.21 1.03
N LEU A 225 -1.06 -9.16 1.80
CA LEU A 225 -0.03 -8.18 1.54
C LEU A 225 0.97 -8.22 2.70
N ILE A 226 2.26 -8.23 2.38
CA ILE A 226 3.33 -8.24 3.37
C ILE A 226 4.05 -6.90 3.31
N PHE A 227 4.04 -6.18 4.42
CA PHE A 227 4.73 -4.93 4.59
C PHE A 227 6.01 -5.17 5.38
N THR A 228 7.15 -4.80 4.81
CA THR A 228 8.45 -4.89 5.47
C THR A 228 9.08 -3.50 5.51
N VAL A 229 9.39 -3.04 6.70
CA VAL A 229 10.20 -1.83 6.88
C VAL A 229 11.67 -2.23 6.82
N LEU A 230 12.43 -1.54 5.98
CA LEU A 230 13.87 -1.66 5.86
C LEU A 230 14.50 -0.52 6.66
N ASP A 231 15.31 -0.85 7.67
CA ASP A 231 15.88 0.12 8.60
C ASP A 231 17.41 0.11 8.51
N GLY A 232 17.92 1.09 7.81
CA GLY A 232 19.36 1.26 7.58
C GLY A 232 19.79 0.90 6.16
N GLU A 233 20.95 1.41 5.79
CA GLU A 233 21.50 1.31 4.42
C GLU A 233 21.79 -0.14 4.00
N GLU A 234 22.12 -1.01 4.96
CA GLU A 234 22.47 -2.40 4.66
C GLU A 234 21.25 -3.20 4.21
N GLU A 235 20.13 -3.09 4.93
CA GLU A 235 18.89 -3.77 4.57
C GLU A 235 18.33 -3.26 3.23
N ILE A 236 18.36 -1.92 3.05
CA ILE A 236 17.94 -1.29 1.80
C ILE A 236 18.78 -1.80 0.63
N ARG A 237 20.11 -1.80 0.76
CA ARG A 237 21.01 -2.28 -0.29
C ARG A 237 20.78 -3.74 -0.64
N ALA A 238 20.66 -4.60 0.38
CA ALA A 238 20.40 -6.02 0.17
C ALA A 238 19.07 -6.27 -0.59
N GLU A 239 18.04 -5.47 -0.32
CA GLU A 239 16.75 -5.61 -1.00
C GLU A 239 16.81 -5.03 -2.43
N LEU A 240 17.50 -3.93 -2.66
CA LEU A 240 17.73 -3.38 -4.01
C LEU A 240 18.55 -4.32 -4.90
N GLU A 241 19.51 -5.06 -4.34
CA GLU A 241 20.24 -6.09 -5.10
C GLU A 241 19.32 -7.24 -5.55
N LYS A 242 18.35 -7.64 -4.71
CA LYS A 242 17.33 -8.63 -5.10
C LYS A 242 16.41 -8.09 -6.19
N PHE A 243 15.98 -6.83 -6.05
CA PHE A 243 15.15 -6.15 -7.03
C PHE A 243 15.83 -6.09 -8.40
N ASN A 244 17.10 -5.72 -8.45
CA ASN A 244 17.89 -5.64 -9.68
C ASN A 244 18.08 -7.01 -10.35
N ARG A 245 18.28 -8.08 -9.58
CA ARG A 245 18.38 -9.46 -10.13
C ARG A 245 17.10 -9.85 -10.87
N ILE A 246 15.92 -9.63 -10.28
CA ILE A 246 14.65 -9.95 -10.94
C ILE A 246 14.44 -9.12 -12.20
N ASN A 247 14.87 -7.86 -12.19
CA ASN A 247 14.78 -7.01 -13.36
C ASN A 247 15.73 -7.43 -14.49
N CYS A 248 16.92 -7.97 -14.18
CA CYS A 248 17.88 -8.49 -15.17
C CYS A 248 17.46 -9.85 -15.75
N GLU A 249 16.92 -10.77 -14.93
CA GLU A 249 16.51 -12.11 -15.41
C GLU A 249 15.37 -12.04 -16.46
N ALA A 250 14.57 -10.98 -16.45
CA ALA A 250 13.52 -10.77 -17.44
C ALA A 250 14.04 -10.34 -18.83
N VAL A 251 15.26 -9.83 -18.93
CA VAL A 251 15.89 -9.37 -20.19
C VAL A 251 16.59 -10.51 -20.95
N ILE A 252 16.94 -11.60 -20.26
CA ILE A 252 17.73 -12.72 -20.85
C ILE A 252 16.84 -13.77 -21.57
N ARG A 253 15.51 -13.60 -21.61
CA ARG A 253 14.56 -14.57 -22.18
C ARG A 253 13.66 -14.01 -23.30
N LEU A 254 14.21 -13.11 -24.09
CA LEU A 254 13.67 -12.74 -25.41
C LEU A 254 14.60 -13.42 -26.47
#